data_391f3c579a04df7baaa917808c1f5e91
#
_entry.id   391f3c579a04df7baaa917808c1f5e91
#
_cell.length_a   1.000
_cell.length_b   1.000
_cell.length_c   1.000
_cell.angle_alpha   90.00
_cell.angle_beta   90.00
_cell.angle_gamma   90.00
#
_symmetry.space_group_name_H-M   'P 1'
#
loop_
_entity.id
_entity.type
_entity.pdbx_description
1 polymer ?
#
loop_
_entity_poly.entity_id
_entity_poly.type
_entity_poly.pdbx_seq_one_letter_code
_entity_poly.pdbx_strand_id
1 'polypeptide(L)'
;MLLEGSCRCGAVRFRVESPEPYPFMLCYCSICRKTAGGGGYAINLGALTDTLEVEGEESISVYRATIDGEQSPAQRRFCRSCGSALWVYDPRWPELVHPFASAVDTPLPAPPRSTHIMLASKAPWAEPQFKRGDKRFDGYPDESIAEWHERQELTREGE
;
A
#
# COMPACT_ATOMS: atom_id res chain seq x y z
N MET A 1 -2.39 10.52 11.40
CA MET A 1 -3.20 11.18 10.34
C MET A 1 -4.38 10.29 9.99
N LEU A 2 -5.59 10.84 9.95
CA LEU A 2 -6.76 10.10 9.49
C LEU A 2 -6.77 10.06 7.95
N LEU A 3 -6.84 8.86 7.40
CA LEU A 3 -7.00 8.65 5.97
C LEU A 3 -8.45 8.25 5.68
N GLU A 4 -9.08 8.93 4.77
CA GLU A 4 -10.38 8.59 4.22
C GLU A 4 -10.21 8.16 2.76
N GLY A 5 -10.89 7.10 2.36
CA GLY A 5 -10.80 6.58 1.01
C GLY A 5 -12.12 6.03 0.51
N SER A 6 -12.19 5.79 -0.79
CA SER A 6 -13.38 5.27 -1.44
C SER A 6 -13.04 4.60 -2.77
N CYS A 7 -13.92 3.70 -3.21
CA CYS A 7 -13.88 3.22 -4.58
C CYS A 7 -14.46 4.26 -5.54
N ARG A 8 -14.18 4.11 -6.83
CA ARG A 8 -14.62 5.10 -7.83
C ARG A 8 -16.14 5.24 -7.91
N CYS A 9 -16.89 4.16 -7.75
CA CYS A 9 -18.37 4.23 -7.82
C CYS A 9 -19.03 4.66 -6.49
N GLY A 10 -18.28 4.73 -5.40
CA GLY A 10 -18.76 5.14 -4.09
C GLY A 10 -19.46 4.05 -3.27
N ALA A 11 -19.55 2.82 -3.78
CA ALA A 11 -20.16 1.70 -3.05
C ALA A 11 -19.39 1.33 -1.79
N VAL A 12 -18.07 1.53 -1.79
CA VAL A 12 -17.20 1.27 -0.64
C VAL A 12 -16.53 2.56 -0.20
N ARG A 13 -16.57 2.82 1.11
CA ARG A 13 -15.85 3.90 1.77
C ARG A 13 -15.15 3.35 2.99
N PHE A 14 -14.00 3.90 3.31
CA PHE A 14 -13.25 3.50 4.50
C PHE A 14 -12.54 4.70 5.13
N ARG A 15 -12.24 4.54 6.41
CA ARG A 15 -11.39 5.46 7.16
C ARG A 15 -10.45 4.66 8.06
N VAL A 16 -9.25 5.13 8.21
CA VAL A 16 -8.21 4.45 8.97
C VAL A 16 -7.16 5.45 9.46
N GLU A 17 -6.63 5.23 10.66
CA GLU A 17 -5.53 6.03 11.18
C GLU A 17 -4.19 5.52 10.65
N SER A 18 -3.38 6.43 10.17
CA SER A 18 -1.98 6.17 9.82
C SER A 18 -1.07 6.94 10.75
N PRO A 19 -0.05 6.32 11.37
CA PRO A 19 0.95 7.06 12.14
C PRO A 19 1.61 8.13 11.27
N GLU A 20 2.06 7.72 10.09
CA GLU A 20 2.47 8.59 9.00
C GLU A 20 2.12 7.91 7.67
N PRO A 21 1.64 8.65 6.64
CA PRO A 21 1.27 8.04 5.36
C PRO A 21 2.49 7.64 4.51
N TYR A 22 3.69 7.83 5.00
CA TYR A 22 4.91 7.42 4.30
C TYR A 22 5.79 6.55 5.21
N PRO A 23 6.77 5.80 4.67
CA PRO A 23 7.25 5.95 3.30
C PRO A 23 6.17 5.55 2.30
N PHE A 24 6.11 6.22 1.16
CA PHE A 24 5.36 5.66 0.05
C PHE A 24 6.15 4.46 -0.48
N MET A 25 5.55 3.29 -0.41
CA MET A 25 6.16 2.06 -0.89
C MET A 25 5.65 1.76 -2.30
N LEU A 26 6.46 2.09 -3.30
CA LEU A 26 6.15 1.82 -4.71
C LEU A 26 6.55 0.39 -5.03
N CYS A 27 5.55 -0.46 -5.27
CA CYS A 27 5.77 -1.87 -5.60
C CYS A 27 5.61 -2.11 -7.10
N TYR A 28 6.68 -2.56 -7.75
CA TYR A 28 6.74 -2.80 -9.19
C TYR A 28 6.47 -4.27 -9.57
N CYS A 29 6.06 -5.12 -8.63
CA CYS A 29 5.77 -6.52 -8.93
C CYS A 29 4.56 -6.66 -9.87
N SER A 30 4.47 -7.80 -10.56
CA SER A 30 3.38 -8.07 -11.49
C SER A 30 2.00 -8.05 -10.82
N ILE A 31 1.92 -8.44 -9.55
CA ILE A 31 0.64 -8.45 -8.82
C ILE A 31 0.18 -7.02 -8.56
N CYS A 32 1.03 -6.18 -7.96
CA CYS A 32 0.69 -4.80 -7.64
C CYS A 32 0.37 -3.98 -8.89
N ARG A 33 1.22 -4.03 -9.92
CA ARG A 33 0.98 -3.25 -11.13
C ARG A 33 -0.27 -3.68 -11.89
N LYS A 34 -0.61 -4.97 -11.90
CA LYS A 34 -1.80 -5.47 -12.59
C LYS A 34 -3.10 -5.24 -11.82
N THR A 35 -3.05 -5.29 -10.48
CA THR A 35 -4.26 -5.19 -9.66
C THR A 35 -4.54 -3.79 -9.14
N ALA A 36 -3.52 -2.94 -9.00
CA ALA A 36 -3.67 -1.65 -8.35
C ALA A 36 -2.85 -0.52 -8.99
N GLY A 37 -2.16 -0.76 -10.11
CA GLY A 37 -1.23 0.24 -10.62
C GLY A 37 -1.15 0.36 -12.14
N GLY A 38 -1.90 1.27 -12.74
CA GLY A 38 -1.85 1.56 -14.18
C GLY A 38 -0.54 2.18 -14.69
N GLY A 39 0.25 2.78 -13.81
CA GLY A 39 1.54 3.41 -14.13
C GLY A 39 2.77 2.51 -13.98
N GLY A 40 2.58 1.22 -13.79
CA GLY A 40 3.67 0.25 -13.63
C GLY A 40 3.98 -0.12 -12.18
N TYR A 41 3.33 0.49 -11.21
CA TYR A 41 3.50 0.23 -9.78
C TYR A 41 2.21 0.57 -9.02
N ALA A 42 2.08 0.00 -7.83
CA ALA A 42 1.11 0.47 -6.84
C ALA A 42 1.85 1.14 -5.67
N ILE A 43 1.21 2.10 -5.03
CA ILE A 43 1.75 2.75 -3.82
C ILE A 43 1.01 2.21 -2.61
N ASN A 44 1.72 1.47 -1.77
CA ASN A 44 1.22 0.92 -0.52
C ASN A 44 1.57 1.88 0.63
N LEU A 45 0.55 2.23 1.42
CA LEU A 45 0.71 3.03 2.63
C LEU A 45 0.66 2.12 3.86
N GLY A 46 1.04 2.64 5.01
CA GLY A 46 0.90 1.93 6.29
C GLY A 46 -0.15 2.58 7.16
N ALA A 47 -1.10 1.78 7.66
CA ALA A 47 -2.15 2.25 8.56
C ALA A 47 -2.48 1.19 9.63
N LEU A 48 -3.08 1.62 10.73
CA LEU A 48 -3.37 0.74 11.88
C LEU A 48 -4.63 -0.08 11.64
N THR A 49 -4.50 -1.39 11.57
CA THR A 49 -5.61 -2.31 11.25
C THR A 49 -6.79 -2.17 12.19
N ASP A 50 -6.55 -1.99 13.49
CA ASP A 50 -7.59 -1.89 14.52
C ASP A 50 -8.41 -0.60 14.43
N THR A 51 -7.98 0.37 13.66
CA THR A 51 -8.71 1.63 13.43
C THR A 51 -9.50 1.64 12.12
N LEU A 52 -9.43 0.57 11.32
CA LEU A 52 -10.09 0.50 10.03
C LEU A 52 -11.61 0.39 10.19
N GLU A 53 -12.32 1.36 9.67
CA GLU A 53 -13.78 1.36 9.59
C GLU A 53 -14.20 1.34 8.12
N VAL A 54 -15.16 0.49 7.78
CA VAL A 54 -15.58 0.26 6.39
C VAL A 54 -17.09 0.40 6.26
N GLU A 55 -17.53 1.13 5.24
CA GLU A 55 -18.91 1.17 4.77
C GLU A 55 -19.01 0.47 3.42
N GLY A 56 -20.02 -0.37 3.23
CA GLY A 56 -20.23 -1.09 1.97
C GLY A 56 -19.39 -2.37 1.85
N GLU A 57 -19.14 -3.06 2.94
CA GLU A 57 -18.40 -4.33 2.95
C GLU A 57 -18.98 -5.38 2.00
N GLU A 58 -20.29 -5.37 1.80
CA GLU A 58 -20.99 -6.28 0.89
C GLU A 58 -20.58 -6.10 -0.57
N SER A 59 -20.00 -4.95 -0.91
CA SER A 59 -19.48 -4.64 -2.25
C SER A 59 -18.00 -4.95 -2.41
N ILE A 60 -17.34 -5.50 -1.39
CA ILE A 60 -15.91 -5.85 -1.44
C ILE A 60 -15.72 -7.29 -1.87
N SER A 61 -14.81 -7.49 -2.81
CA SER A 61 -14.25 -8.80 -3.14
C SER A 61 -12.79 -8.87 -2.70
N VAL A 62 -12.32 -10.10 -2.48
CA VAL A 62 -10.96 -10.38 -2.03
C VAL A 62 -10.25 -11.23 -3.06
N TYR A 63 -9.05 -10.79 -3.46
CA TYR A 63 -8.16 -11.56 -4.31
C TYR A 63 -6.91 -11.98 -3.52
N ARG A 64 -6.54 -13.23 -3.66
CA ARG A 64 -5.29 -13.77 -3.12
C ARG A 64 -4.48 -14.35 -4.28
N ALA A 65 -3.31 -13.76 -4.53
CA ALA A 65 -2.46 -14.17 -5.64
C ALA A 65 -1.87 -15.56 -5.43
N THR A 66 -1.67 -16.29 -6.52
CA THR A 66 -0.87 -17.52 -6.52
C THR A 66 0.56 -17.18 -6.87
N ILE A 67 1.50 -17.56 -6.03
CA ILE A 67 2.93 -17.35 -6.20
C ILE A 67 3.61 -18.71 -6.10
N ASP A 68 4.34 -19.10 -7.14
CA ASP A 68 5.05 -20.40 -7.20
C ASP A 68 4.14 -21.61 -6.88
N GLY A 69 2.90 -21.57 -7.38
CA GLY A 69 1.91 -22.63 -7.21
C GLY A 69 1.17 -22.61 -5.88
N GLU A 70 1.50 -21.70 -4.96
CA GLU A 70 0.85 -21.56 -3.67
C GLU A 70 0.06 -20.25 -3.57
N GLN A 71 -1.11 -20.31 -2.92
CA GLN A 71 -1.90 -19.12 -2.69
C GLN A 71 -1.28 -18.27 -1.58
N SER A 72 -0.98 -17.00 -1.90
CA SER A 72 -0.47 -16.03 -0.93
C SER A 72 -1.50 -15.77 0.17
N PRO A 73 -1.09 -15.62 1.44
CA PRO A 73 -2.00 -15.20 2.51
C PRO A 73 -2.45 -13.74 2.39
N ALA A 74 -1.76 -12.91 1.61
CA ALA A 74 -2.09 -11.51 1.41
C ALA A 74 -3.47 -11.34 0.75
N GLN A 75 -4.35 -10.58 1.39
CA GLN A 75 -5.72 -10.35 0.96
C GLN A 75 -5.83 -8.98 0.31
N ARG A 76 -6.10 -8.98 -1.00
CA ARG A 76 -6.25 -7.75 -1.77
C ARG A 76 -7.74 -7.45 -1.91
N ARG A 77 -8.17 -6.37 -1.30
CA ARG A 77 -9.57 -5.95 -1.28
C ARG A 77 -9.82 -4.93 -2.37
N PHE A 78 -10.91 -5.13 -3.10
CA PHE A 78 -11.29 -4.25 -4.19
C PHE A 78 -12.82 -4.17 -4.29
N CYS A 79 -13.32 -3.10 -4.90
CA CYS A 79 -14.75 -2.97 -5.16
C CYS A 79 -15.19 -3.95 -6.25
N ARG A 80 -16.15 -4.79 -5.93
CA ARG A 80 -16.74 -5.76 -6.86
C ARG A 80 -17.46 -5.08 -8.02
N SER A 81 -18.03 -3.89 -7.80
CA SER A 81 -18.83 -3.19 -8.79
C SER A 81 -18.00 -2.40 -9.80
N CYS A 82 -16.94 -1.72 -9.36
CA CYS A 82 -16.13 -0.86 -10.24
C CYS A 82 -14.67 -1.30 -10.38
N GLY A 83 -14.22 -2.30 -9.62
CA GLY A 83 -12.88 -2.85 -9.69
C GLY A 83 -11.79 -2.02 -8.99
N SER A 84 -12.13 -0.92 -8.33
CA SER A 84 -11.14 -0.11 -7.63
C SER A 84 -10.42 -0.92 -6.57
N ALA A 85 -9.09 -0.97 -6.61
CA ALA A 85 -8.27 -1.52 -5.55
C ALA A 85 -8.37 -0.62 -4.31
N LEU A 86 -8.50 -1.20 -3.13
CA LEU A 86 -8.74 -0.47 -1.89
C LEU A 86 -7.56 -0.58 -0.92
N TRP A 87 -7.28 -1.79 -0.45
CA TRP A 87 -6.13 -2.05 0.43
C TRP A 87 -5.70 -3.49 0.33
N VAL A 88 -4.50 -3.77 0.82
CA VAL A 88 -4.02 -5.13 1.06
C VAL A 88 -3.81 -5.35 2.55
N TYR A 89 -4.25 -6.50 3.03
CA TYR A 89 -4.04 -6.96 4.39
C TYR A 89 -3.33 -8.30 4.38
N ASP A 90 -2.28 -8.43 5.15
CA ASP A 90 -1.54 -9.69 5.28
C ASP A 90 -1.58 -10.17 6.73
N PRO A 91 -2.21 -11.33 7.01
CA PRO A 91 -2.30 -11.84 8.38
C PRO A 91 -0.94 -12.19 9.01
N ARG A 92 0.14 -12.23 8.22
CA ARG A 92 1.50 -12.36 8.76
C ARG A 92 1.98 -11.10 9.48
N TRP A 93 1.38 -9.94 9.15
CA TRP A 93 1.66 -8.64 9.77
C TRP A 93 0.33 -7.97 10.16
N PRO A 94 -0.38 -8.51 11.17
CA PRO A 94 -1.78 -8.16 11.44
C PRO A 94 -2.01 -6.73 11.97
N GLU A 95 -0.99 -6.10 12.51
CA GLU A 95 -1.08 -4.76 13.08
C GLU A 95 -1.22 -3.66 12.03
N LEU A 96 -0.75 -3.88 10.81
CA LEU A 96 -0.86 -2.93 9.72
C LEU A 96 -1.74 -3.44 8.58
N VAL A 97 -2.54 -2.55 8.06
CA VAL A 97 -3.21 -2.65 6.77
C VAL A 97 -2.56 -1.64 5.81
N HIS A 98 -2.55 -1.96 4.53
CA HIS A 98 -1.87 -1.14 3.53
C HIS A 98 -2.89 -0.60 2.51
N PRO A 99 -3.50 0.58 2.79
CA PRO A 99 -4.31 1.26 1.78
C PRO A 99 -3.45 1.61 0.56
N PHE A 100 -4.03 1.47 -0.62
CA PHE A 100 -3.39 1.99 -1.83
C PHE A 100 -3.59 3.50 -1.89
N ALA A 101 -2.54 4.24 -2.18
CA ALA A 101 -2.61 5.70 -2.30
C ALA A 101 -3.69 6.13 -3.31
N SER A 102 -3.90 5.33 -4.36
CA SER A 102 -4.93 5.56 -5.39
C SER A 102 -6.37 5.52 -4.86
N ALA A 103 -6.62 4.88 -3.72
CA ALA A 103 -7.94 4.79 -3.10
C ALA A 103 -8.17 5.84 -2.02
N VAL A 104 -7.14 6.57 -1.61
CA VAL A 104 -7.22 7.57 -0.54
C VAL A 104 -7.69 8.90 -1.11
N ASP A 105 -8.76 9.45 -0.53
CA ASP A 105 -9.34 10.75 -0.92
C ASP A 105 -8.74 11.91 -0.13
N THR A 106 -8.30 11.65 1.11
CA THR A 106 -7.57 12.64 1.90
C THR A 106 -6.33 13.10 1.14
N PRO A 107 -6.09 14.41 0.99
CA PRO A 107 -4.88 14.90 0.35
C PRO A 107 -3.63 14.38 1.05
N LEU A 108 -2.87 13.55 0.34
CA LEU A 108 -1.64 12.99 0.87
C LEU A 108 -0.49 13.99 0.69
N PRO A 109 0.37 14.17 1.71
CA PRO A 109 1.57 14.97 1.54
C PRO A 109 2.53 14.29 0.57
N ALA A 110 3.28 15.09 -0.17
CA ALA A 110 4.39 14.53 -0.97
C ALA A 110 5.42 13.93 0.00
N PRO A 111 5.77 12.64 -0.13
CA PRO A 111 6.73 12.05 0.78
C PRO A 111 8.12 12.66 0.54
N PRO A 112 8.88 12.96 1.60
CA PRO A 112 10.26 13.44 1.43
C PRO A 112 11.14 12.39 0.76
N ARG A 113 10.81 11.11 0.98
CA ARG A 113 11.50 9.95 0.39
C ARG A 113 10.46 8.86 0.13
N SER A 114 10.74 8.05 -0.88
CA SER A 114 9.95 6.86 -1.20
C SER A 114 10.81 5.60 -1.11
N THR A 115 10.17 4.46 -0.98
CA THR A 115 10.82 3.16 -1.02
C THR A 115 10.32 2.42 -2.26
N HIS A 116 11.23 2.10 -3.17
CA HIS A 116 10.93 1.37 -4.40
C HIS A 116 11.29 -0.10 -4.21
N ILE A 117 10.32 -0.99 -4.36
CA ILE A 117 10.52 -2.43 -4.15
C ILE A 117 10.15 -3.24 -5.39
N MET A 118 10.67 -4.45 -5.44
CA MET A 118 10.42 -5.41 -6.53
C MET A 118 10.84 -4.87 -7.90
N LEU A 119 11.90 -4.07 -7.95
CA LEU A 119 12.40 -3.46 -9.18
C LEU A 119 12.87 -4.48 -10.22
N ALA A 120 13.37 -5.65 -9.79
CA ALA A 120 13.73 -6.72 -10.70
C ALA A 120 12.54 -7.25 -11.51
N SER A 121 11.32 -7.07 -11.02
CA SER A 121 10.08 -7.53 -11.65
C SER A 121 9.34 -6.43 -12.42
N LYS A 122 9.90 -5.22 -12.49
CA LYS A 122 9.23 -4.10 -13.17
C LYS A 122 8.97 -4.39 -14.65
N ALA A 123 7.89 -3.85 -15.17
CA ALA A 123 7.62 -3.91 -16.61
C ALA A 123 8.70 -3.16 -17.39
N PRO A 124 9.11 -3.65 -18.59
CA PRO A 124 10.16 -2.99 -19.38
C PRO A 124 9.88 -1.53 -19.74
N TRP A 125 8.61 -1.16 -19.87
CA TRP A 125 8.19 0.20 -20.20
C TRP A 125 8.10 1.13 -18.97
N ALA A 126 8.20 0.59 -17.75
CA ALA A 126 8.16 1.40 -16.55
C ALA A 126 9.50 2.11 -16.33
N GLU A 127 9.44 3.42 -16.16
CA GLU A 127 10.60 4.28 -15.92
C GLU A 127 10.50 4.90 -14.51
N PRO A 128 10.99 4.20 -13.48
CA PRO A 128 10.92 4.72 -12.11
C PRO A 128 11.65 6.06 -11.97
N GLN A 129 11.01 7.02 -11.30
CA GLN A 129 11.61 8.29 -10.98
C GLN A 129 12.16 8.25 -9.56
N PHE A 130 13.47 8.30 -9.42
CA PHE A 130 14.14 8.25 -8.13
C PHE A 130 14.51 9.65 -7.67
N LYS A 131 14.13 9.99 -6.44
CA LYS A 131 14.56 11.21 -5.76
C LYS A 131 15.77 10.91 -4.89
N ARG A 132 16.54 11.95 -4.58
CA ARG A 132 17.68 11.82 -3.67
C ARG A 132 17.21 11.29 -2.31
N GLY A 133 17.83 10.20 -1.85
CA GLY A 133 17.49 9.55 -0.58
C GLY A 133 16.41 8.49 -0.66
N ASP A 134 15.81 8.25 -1.84
CA ASP A 134 14.91 7.11 -2.04
C ASP A 134 15.68 5.81 -1.85
N LYS A 135 15.01 4.84 -1.23
CA LYS A 135 15.52 3.47 -1.13
C LYS A 135 15.05 2.64 -2.33
N ARG A 136 15.92 1.74 -2.79
CA ARG A 136 15.69 0.90 -3.97
C ARG A 136 16.04 -0.54 -3.66
N PHE A 137 15.12 -1.45 -3.95
CA PHE A 137 15.30 -2.88 -3.72
C PHE A 137 14.83 -3.66 -4.94
N ASP A 138 15.62 -4.64 -5.38
CA ASP A 138 15.22 -5.56 -6.44
C ASP A 138 14.11 -6.51 -6.00
N GLY A 139 14.06 -6.85 -4.72
CA GLY A 139 13.04 -7.65 -4.07
C GLY A 139 12.32 -6.87 -2.97
N TYR A 140 12.14 -7.52 -1.83
CA TYR A 140 11.54 -6.91 -0.65
C TYR A 140 12.49 -5.92 0.03
N PRO A 141 11.95 -4.94 0.81
CA PRO A 141 12.79 -4.01 1.57
C PRO A 141 13.51 -4.72 2.72
N ASP A 142 14.54 -4.08 3.25
CA ASP A 142 15.31 -4.56 4.42
C ASP A 142 14.62 -4.25 5.75
N GLU A 143 13.60 -3.43 5.75
CA GLU A 143 12.77 -3.14 6.92
C GLU A 143 11.28 -3.08 6.53
N SER A 144 10.38 -3.44 7.45
CA SER A 144 8.95 -3.25 7.28
C SER A 144 8.56 -1.78 7.46
N ILE A 145 7.34 -1.42 7.04
CA ILE A 145 6.80 -0.08 7.30
C ILE A 145 6.68 0.18 8.80
N ALA A 146 6.32 -0.83 9.58
CA ALA A 146 6.25 -0.73 11.04
C ALA A 146 7.62 -0.40 11.65
N GLU A 147 8.66 -1.12 11.26
CA GLU A 147 10.03 -0.86 11.71
C GLU A 147 10.52 0.52 11.29
N TRP A 148 10.14 0.96 10.08
CA TRP A 148 10.44 2.30 9.60
C TRP A 148 9.79 3.38 10.48
N HIS A 149 8.51 3.20 10.84
CA HIS A 149 7.78 4.11 11.72
C HIS A 149 8.42 4.16 13.12
N GLU A 150 8.74 3.01 13.70
CA GLU A 150 9.41 2.92 15.01
C GLU A 150 10.75 3.67 14.99
N ARG A 151 11.55 3.44 13.97
CA ARG A 151 12.85 4.11 13.82
C ARG A 151 12.71 5.63 13.70
N GLN A 152 11.68 6.14 13.03
CA GLN A 152 11.44 7.58 12.92
C GLN A 152 11.03 8.20 14.26
N GLU A 153 10.23 7.52 15.06
CA GLU A 153 9.85 7.99 16.39
C GLU A 153 11.07 8.08 17.32
N LEU A 154 11.92 7.06 17.33
CA LEU A 154 13.17 7.08 18.06
C LEU A 154 14.11 8.20 17.65
N THR A 155 14.10 8.56 16.36
CA THR A 155 14.93 9.66 15.84
C THR A 155 14.41 11.01 16.30
N ARG A 156 13.10 11.16 16.47
CA ARG A 156 12.49 12.42 16.95
C ARG A 156 12.70 12.64 18.45
N GLU A 157 12.83 11.58 19.23
CA GLU A 157 13.09 11.66 20.67
C GLU A 157 14.57 11.97 20.99
N GLY A 158 15.45 11.81 20.02
CA GLY A 158 16.89 12.02 20.14
C GLY A 158 17.42 13.38 19.64
N GLU A 159 16.54 14.24 19.14
CA GLU A 159 16.84 15.61 18.73
C GLU A 159 16.43 16.62 19.82
#